data_d72f71ac0d9d29cf1d3d3ff9d6cb69e4
#
_entry.id   d72f71ac0d9d29cf1d3d3ff9d6cb69e4
#
_cell.length_a   1.000
_cell.length_b   1.000
_cell.length_c   1.000
_cell.angle_alpha   90.00
_cell.angle_beta   90.00
_cell.angle_gamma   90.00
#
_symmetry.space_group_name_H-M   'P 1'
#
loop_
_entity.id
_entity.type
_entity.pdbx_description
1 polymer ?
#
loop_
_entity_poly.entity_id
_entity_poly.type
_entity_poly.pdbx_seq_one_letter_code
_entity_poly.pdbx_strand_id
1 'polypeptide(L)'
;MNKKSIVYLLVFALVAVACATEAAEEVTVEDDHDHEGESTLEQVQERGFLKCGVSGSAVAFSETQADGSVTGIDADYCYAVAAAIFGDYSKVEFTALTAAERFTALSAGEVDLLVRNTTWTQSRDTELGNDFGPTTYYDGQQLMGRNSDGLSASSTLKDIDGLRVCTNAGTTTEKNITEGARLAGAAIELVTVEAFPEAMEKFKAGECDLVTTDGSGLVGNRAKEGALNDWAIFPASPISKEPLGPVYRSNDSQWADIVNWTVYATFIADEYGVGRANVDSFDYDANPEMGRLMGKNDGELQTVMGLSADAFYNVIKQIGNYDEIYSKNLNPVGLYREGSANAPWTEGGLIYAPPAR
;
A
#
# COMPACT_ATOMS: atom_id res chain seq x y z
N MET A 1 -45.03 20.68 68.35
CA MET A 1 -46.54 20.77 68.29
C MET A 1 -46.96 20.31 66.88
N ASN A 2 -47.90 19.31 66.95
CA ASN A 2 -48.77 18.71 65.91
C ASN A 2 -48.14 17.96 64.75
N LYS A 3 -48.09 16.71 64.89
CA LYS A 3 -48.85 15.48 64.55
C LYS A 3 -49.88 15.68 63.43
N LYS A 4 -49.71 14.95 62.30
CA LYS A 4 -50.84 14.24 61.67
C LYS A 4 -50.35 13.03 60.89
N SER A 5 -50.80 11.87 61.29
CA SER A 5 -50.72 10.58 60.68
C SER A 5 -51.59 10.53 59.43
N ILE A 6 -51.12 9.84 58.35
CA ILE A 6 -52.00 9.38 57.27
C ILE A 6 -51.73 7.89 57.09
N VAL A 7 -52.83 7.14 57.07
CA VAL A 7 -52.97 5.71 56.96
C VAL A 7 -52.71 5.21 55.59
N TYR A 8 -51.93 4.11 55.47
CA TYR A 8 -51.79 3.34 54.24
C TYR A 8 -52.88 2.34 54.06
N LEU A 9 -53.66 2.43 52.99
CA LEU A 9 -54.55 1.39 52.48
C LEU A 9 -53.84 0.51 51.48
N LEU A 10 -53.62 -0.76 51.80
CA LEU A 10 -53.16 -1.80 50.90
C LEU A 10 -54.38 -2.33 50.12
N VAL A 11 -54.34 -2.20 48.81
CA VAL A 11 -55.23 -2.89 47.87
C VAL A 11 -54.41 -3.94 47.12
N PHE A 12 -54.73 -5.21 47.42
CA PHE A 12 -54.27 -6.38 46.70
C PHE A 12 -55.07 -6.50 45.39
N ALA A 13 -54.47 -6.37 44.28
CA ALA A 13 -55.08 -6.78 43.00
C ALA A 13 -54.32 -8.02 42.45
N LEU A 14 -55.05 -9.12 42.39
CA LEU A 14 -54.67 -10.33 41.69
C LEU A 14 -54.71 -10.03 40.19
N VAL A 15 -53.59 -10.17 39.51
CA VAL A 15 -53.52 -10.20 38.04
C VAL A 15 -53.22 -11.63 37.61
N ALA A 16 -54.19 -12.21 36.92
CA ALA A 16 -54.09 -13.51 36.28
C ALA A 16 -53.07 -13.42 35.11
N VAL A 17 -52.08 -14.31 35.08
CA VAL A 17 -51.14 -14.48 33.97
C VAL A 17 -51.87 -15.24 32.88
N ALA A 18 -52.21 -14.57 31.78
CA ALA A 18 -52.58 -15.20 30.53
C ALA A 18 -51.30 -15.34 29.69
N CYS A 19 -50.88 -16.56 29.41
CA CYS A 19 -49.86 -16.85 28.39
C CYS A 19 -50.43 -16.48 27.02
N ALA A 20 -49.96 -15.36 26.46
CA ALA A 20 -50.03 -15.08 25.05
C ALA A 20 -48.66 -15.40 24.42
N THR A 21 -48.65 -16.34 23.50
CA THR A 21 -47.54 -16.60 22.62
C THR A 21 -47.44 -15.42 21.66
N GLU A 22 -46.50 -14.50 21.94
CA GLU A 22 -46.09 -13.50 20.95
C GLU A 22 -45.25 -14.19 19.86
N ALA A 23 -45.76 -14.11 18.66
CA ALA A 23 -44.98 -14.44 17.47
C ALA A 23 -43.77 -13.52 17.42
N ALA A 24 -42.58 -14.08 17.21
CA ALA A 24 -41.37 -13.32 16.99
C ALA A 24 -41.60 -12.48 15.67
N GLU A 25 -41.69 -11.17 15.83
CA GLU A 25 -41.50 -10.27 14.70
C GLU A 25 -40.06 -10.46 14.20
N GLU A 26 -39.93 -10.93 12.98
CA GLU A 26 -38.69 -10.88 12.20
C GLU A 26 -38.29 -9.39 12.10
N VAL A 27 -37.27 -9.01 12.88
CA VAL A 27 -36.60 -7.73 12.68
C VAL A 27 -35.86 -7.86 11.36
N THR A 28 -36.49 -7.41 10.29
CA THR A 28 -35.77 -7.08 9.06
C THR A 28 -34.86 -5.91 9.40
N VAL A 29 -33.59 -6.20 9.55
CA VAL A 29 -32.55 -5.17 9.51
C VAL A 29 -32.59 -4.66 8.07
N GLU A 30 -33.27 -3.54 7.85
CA GLU A 30 -33.06 -2.77 6.63
C GLU A 30 -31.60 -2.28 6.71
N ASP A 31 -30.78 -2.85 5.85
CA ASP A 31 -29.41 -2.40 5.60
C ASP A 31 -29.51 -1.03 4.92
N ASP A 32 -29.60 0.02 5.75
CA ASP A 32 -29.67 1.42 5.31
C ASP A 32 -28.24 1.84 4.87
N HIS A 33 -27.77 1.22 3.78
CA HIS A 33 -26.60 1.67 3.03
C HIS A 33 -27.07 2.58 1.88
N ASP A 34 -27.79 3.65 2.23
CA ASP A 34 -27.97 4.79 1.33
C ASP A 34 -26.62 5.55 1.22
N HIS A 35 -25.69 4.99 0.46
CA HIS A 35 -24.63 5.77 -0.14
C HIS A 35 -25.24 6.46 -1.38
N GLU A 36 -25.70 7.69 -1.22
CA GLU A 36 -26.02 8.62 -2.32
C GLU A 36 -24.73 8.99 -3.08
N GLY A 37 -24.15 8.04 -3.81
CA GLY A 37 -22.95 8.22 -4.63
C GLY A 37 -22.64 6.93 -5.39
N GLU A 38 -22.33 7.07 -6.66
CA GLU A 38 -21.85 6.00 -7.51
C GLU A 38 -20.55 5.40 -6.93
N SER A 39 -20.45 4.05 -6.80
CA SER A 39 -19.28 3.39 -6.27
C SER A 39 -18.01 3.67 -7.11
N THR A 40 -16.83 3.59 -6.53
CA THR A 40 -15.59 3.79 -7.30
C THR A 40 -15.49 2.80 -8.45
N LEU A 41 -15.94 1.55 -8.26
CA LEU A 41 -15.97 0.55 -9.33
C LEU A 41 -16.85 0.99 -10.50
N GLU A 42 -18.08 1.46 -10.24
CA GLU A 42 -19.00 1.92 -11.29
C GLU A 42 -18.41 3.07 -12.09
N GLN A 43 -17.86 4.09 -11.41
CA GLN A 43 -17.18 5.22 -12.05
C GLN A 43 -16.01 4.77 -12.94
N VAL A 44 -15.20 3.82 -12.46
CA VAL A 44 -14.06 3.26 -13.21
C VAL A 44 -14.55 2.48 -14.43
N GLN A 45 -15.57 1.63 -14.27
CA GLN A 45 -16.14 0.82 -15.34
C GLN A 45 -16.83 1.69 -16.42
N GLU A 46 -17.63 2.69 -16.03
CA GLU A 46 -18.28 3.61 -16.97
C GLU A 46 -17.26 4.43 -17.76
N ARG A 47 -16.19 4.88 -17.11
CA ARG A 47 -15.11 5.61 -17.76
C ARG A 47 -14.29 4.73 -18.70
N GLY A 48 -14.21 3.44 -18.43
CA GLY A 48 -13.50 2.44 -19.23
C GLY A 48 -11.98 2.37 -18.99
N PHE A 49 -11.47 3.01 -17.94
CA PHE A 49 -10.07 2.94 -17.48
C PHE A 49 -9.92 3.35 -16.01
N LEU A 50 -8.86 2.86 -15.37
CA LEU A 50 -8.46 3.19 -14.01
C LEU A 50 -7.58 4.46 -14.02
N LYS A 51 -7.82 5.42 -13.14
CA LYS A 51 -6.90 6.51 -12.84
C LYS A 51 -6.02 6.13 -11.66
N CYS A 52 -4.71 6.00 -11.88
CA CYS A 52 -3.76 5.59 -10.86
C CYS A 52 -2.72 6.68 -10.59
N GLY A 53 -2.64 7.13 -9.32
CA GLY A 53 -1.64 8.08 -8.85
C GLY A 53 -0.31 7.37 -8.54
N VAL A 54 0.78 7.86 -9.10
CA VAL A 54 2.14 7.31 -8.95
C VAL A 54 3.16 8.41 -8.67
N SER A 55 4.41 8.05 -8.37
CA SER A 55 5.50 9.03 -8.23
C SER A 55 5.95 9.61 -9.56
N GLY A 56 6.04 8.79 -10.59
CA GLY A 56 6.62 9.15 -11.87
C GLY A 56 8.15 9.26 -11.88
N SER A 57 8.81 9.22 -10.71
CA SER A 57 10.28 9.36 -10.60
C SER A 57 10.92 8.40 -9.57
N ALA A 58 10.15 7.55 -8.93
CA ALA A 58 10.66 6.59 -7.94
C ALA A 58 11.28 5.39 -8.65
N VAL A 59 12.62 5.28 -8.58
CA VAL A 59 13.39 4.21 -9.23
C VAL A 59 12.90 2.85 -8.76
N ALA A 60 12.64 1.94 -9.69
CA ALA A 60 12.11 0.60 -9.49
C ALA A 60 10.67 0.52 -8.95
N PHE A 61 10.06 1.62 -8.52
CA PHE A 61 8.69 1.68 -8.02
C PHE A 61 7.72 2.26 -9.06
N SER A 62 7.94 3.49 -9.51
CA SER A 62 7.16 4.09 -10.59
C SER A 62 7.96 5.18 -11.29
N GLU A 63 8.57 4.82 -12.41
CA GLU A 63 9.32 5.75 -13.28
C GLU A 63 8.59 5.94 -14.60
N THR A 64 8.37 7.20 -14.97
CA THR A 64 7.87 7.55 -16.31
C THR A 64 9.01 7.43 -17.31
N GLN A 65 8.82 6.60 -18.32
CA GLN A 65 9.78 6.36 -19.39
C GLN A 65 9.66 7.41 -20.49
N ALA A 66 10.65 7.44 -21.39
CA ALA A 66 10.69 8.41 -22.49
C ALA A 66 9.51 8.27 -23.49
N ASP A 67 8.91 7.09 -23.57
CA ASP A 67 7.73 6.80 -24.40
C ASP A 67 6.40 7.10 -23.69
N GLY A 68 6.45 7.59 -22.44
CA GLY A 68 5.30 7.91 -21.63
C GLY A 68 4.75 6.73 -20.81
N SER A 69 5.27 5.52 -20.98
CA SER A 69 4.90 4.39 -20.12
C SER A 69 5.44 4.58 -18.71
N VAL A 70 4.81 3.93 -17.72
CA VAL A 70 5.27 3.92 -16.34
C VAL A 70 5.67 2.50 -15.96
N THR A 71 6.84 2.34 -15.36
CA THR A 71 7.41 1.03 -14.99
C THR A 71 7.78 1.01 -13.51
N GLY A 72 7.78 -0.17 -12.90
CA GLY A 72 8.11 -0.38 -11.50
C GLY A 72 7.05 -1.19 -10.77
N ILE A 73 7.34 -1.59 -9.52
CA ILE A 73 6.43 -2.43 -8.72
C ILE A 73 5.09 -1.73 -8.44
N ASP A 74 5.09 -0.44 -8.15
CA ASP A 74 3.88 0.36 -7.94
C ASP A 74 3.04 0.44 -9.23
N ALA A 75 3.70 0.68 -10.38
CA ALA A 75 3.03 0.69 -11.67
C ALA A 75 2.43 -0.68 -12.03
N ASP A 76 3.14 -1.77 -11.73
CA ASP A 76 2.62 -3.13 -11.97
C ASP A 76 1.35 -3.41 -11.16
N TYR A 77 1.20 -2.87 -9.94
CA TYR A 77 -0.05 -2.99 -9.18
C TYR A 77 -1.19 -2.13 -9.73
N CYS A 78 -0.90 -0.96 -10.30
CA CYS A 78 -1.92 -0.22 -11.07
C CYS A 78 -2.38 -1.04 -12.29
N TYR A 79 -1.46 -1.62 -13.05
CA TYR A 79 -1.76 -2.52 -14.16
C TYR A 79 -2.54 -3.77 -13.71
N ALA A 80 -2.20 -4.34 -12.54
CA ALA A 80 -2.88 -5.50 -11.99
C ALA A 80 -4.34 -5.22 -11.67
N VAL A 81 -4.65 -4.08 -11.05
CA VAL A 81 -6.02 -3.66 -10.75
C VAL A 81 -6.80 -3.40 -12.06
N ALA A 82 -6.20 -2.75 -13.05
CA ALA A 82 -6.82 -2.59 -14.36
C ALA A 82 -7.10 -3.94 -15.05
N ALA A 83 -6.16 -4.89 -14.99
CA ALA A 83 -6.35 -6.25 -15.51
C ALA A 83 -7.48 -6.99 -14.80
N ALA A 84 -7.63 -6.83 -13.48
CA ALA A 84 -8.70 -7.42 -12.70
C ALA A 84 -10.09 -6.88 -13.10
N ILE A 85 -10.19 -5.56 -13.32
CA ILE A 85 -11.47 -4.91 -13.62
C ILE A 85 -11.90 -5.10 -15.08
N PHE A 86 -10.94 -4.95 -16.00
CA PHE A 86 -11.24 -4.88 -17.45
C PHE A 86 -10.79 -6.12 -18.23
N GLY A 87 -10.05 -7.05 -17.62
CA GLY A 87 -9.39 -8.13 -18.37
C GLY A 87 -8.25 -7.61 -19.28
N ASP A 88 -7.84 -6.34 -19.13
CA ASP A 88 -6.86 -5.66 -19.97
C ASP A 88 -6.05 -4.67 -19.10
N TYR A 89 -4.78 -4.99 -18.85
CA TYR A 89 -3.89 -4.16 -18.04
C TYR A 89 -3.65 -2.77 -18.61
N SER A 90 -3.81 -2.58 -19.92
CA SER A 90 -3.59 -1.28 -20.58
C SER A 90 -4.67 -0.23 -20.27
N LYS A 91 -5.77 -0.63 -19.64
CA LYS A 91 -6.88 0.24 -19.22
C LYS A 91 -6.54 1.03 -17.95
N VAL A 92 -5.43 1.73 -17.95
CA VAL A 92 -4.97 2.58 -16.85
C VAL A 92 -4.40 3.89 -17.37
N GLU A 93 -4.74 4.99 -16.70
CA GLU A 93 -4.17 6.31 -16.90
C GLU A 93 -3.38 6.69 -15.64
N PHE A 94 -2.11 7.05 -15.82
CA PHE A 94 -1.21 7.40 -14.73
C PHE A 94 -1.17 8.91 -14.52
N THR A 95 -1.25 9.32 -13.25
CA THR A 95 -1.02 10.70 -12.81
C THR A 95 0.20 10.72 -11.89
N ALA A 96 1.24 11.44 -12.32
CA ALA A 96 2.41 11.67 -11.47
C ALA A 96 2.07 12.71 -10.41
N LEU A 97 2.27 12.37 -9.13
CA LEU A 97 1.93 13.19 -7.98
C LEU A 97 3.15 13.38 -7.06
N THR A 98 3.32 14.57 -6.52
CA THR A 98 4.30 14.81 -5.47
C THR A 98 3.89 14.13 -4.17
N ALA A 99 4.81 14.05 -3.20
CA ALA A 99 4.49 13.48 -1.89
C ALA A 99 3.46 14.33 -1.12
N ALA A 100 3.43 15.63 -1.35
CA ALA A 100 2.51 16.56 -0.69
C ALA A 100 1.10 16.51 -1.29
N GLU A 101 0.97 16.29 -2.61
CA GLU A 101 -0.30 16.35 -3.34
C GLU A 101 -1.11 15.04 -3.29
N ARG A 102 -0.43 13.89 -3.17
CA ARG A 102 -1.02 12.57 -3.40
C ARG A 102 -2.32 12.30 -2.66
N PHE A 103 -2.41 12.65 -1.37
CA PHE A 103 -3.61 12.40 -0.58
C PHE A 103 -4.77 13.35 -0.94
N THR A 104 -4.45 14.60 -1.27
CA THR A 104 -5.45 15.57 -1.74
C THR A 104 -6.03 15.14 -3.08
N ALA A 105 -5.19 14.70 -4.01
CA ALA A 105 -5.61 14.19 -5.32
C ALA A 105 -6.52 12.94 -5.18
N LEU A 106 -6.16 12.01 -4.26
CA LEU A 106 -6.99 10.83 -3.98
C LEU A 106 -8.34 11.23 -3.38
N SER A 107 -8.34 12.10 -2.37
CA SER A 107 -9.56 12.54 -1.69
C SER A 107 -10.47 13.37 -2.61
N ALA A 108 -9.90 14.11 -3.56
CA ALA A 108 -10.65 14.88 -4.56
C ALA A 108 -11.21 14.01 -5.72
N GLY A 109 -10.85 12.72 -5.79
CA GLY A 109 -11.25 11.85 -6.89
C GLY A 109 -10.51 12.12 -8.21
N GLU A 110 -9.40 12.84 -8.17
CA GLU A 110 -8.52 13.02 -9.33
C GLU A 110 -7.89 11.69 -9.75
N VAL A 111 -7.63 10.80 -8.78
CA VAL A 111 -7.25 9.41 -8.97
C VAL A 111 -8.18 8.49 -8.18
N ASP A 112 -8.37 7.26 -8.67
CA ASP A 112 -9.19 6.23 -8.01
C ASP A 112 -8.37 5.41 -7.02
N LEU A 113 -7.11 5.24 -7.34
CA LEU A 113 -6.13 4.44 -6.62
C LEU A 113 -4.80 5.20 -6.56
N LEU A 114 -4.12 5.13 -5.43
CA LEU A 114 -2.78 5.68 -5.24
C LEU A 114 -1.81 4.54 -4.94
N VAL A 115 -0.87 4.27 -5.85
CA VAL A 115 0.24 3.33 -5.64
C VAL A 115 1.54 4.09 -5.88
N ARG A 116 2.10 4.66 -4.80
CA ARG A 116 3.17 5.64 -4.86
C ARG A 116 4.11 5.51 -3.67
N ASN A 117 4.75 4.36 -3.52
CA ASN A 117 5.63 4.09 -2.36
C ASN A 117 5.11 4.81 -1.10
N THR A 118 3.82 4.56 -0.77
CA THR A 118 3.12 5.28 0.29
C THR A 118 3.13 4.46 1.57
N THR A 119 3.81 4.96 2.59
CA THR A 119 3.90 4.31 3.89
C THR A 119 2.57 4.33 4.62
N TRP A 120 2.10 3.18 5.03
CA TRP A 120 0.96 3.02 5.93
C TRP A 120 1.35 3.49 7.34
N THR A 121 0.72 4.55 7.80
CA THR A 121 0.87 5.07 9.16
C THR A 121 -0.50 5.31 9.79
N GLN A 122 -0.58 5.23 11.11
CA GLN A 122 -1.83 5.47 11.82
C GLN A 122 -2.49 6.80 11.41
N SER A 123 -1.73 7.91 11.37
CA SER A 123 -2.31 9.21 11.02
C SER A 123 -2.83 9.28 9.58
N ARG A 124 -2.14 8.66 8.61
CA ARG A 124 -2.60 8.62 7.23
C ARG A 124 -3.88 7.78 7.07
N ASP A 125 -3.96 6.69 7.83
CA ASP A 125 -5.08 5.77 7.83
C ASP A 125 -6.33 6.38 8.53
N THR A 126 -6.13 7.05 9.66
CA THR A 126 -7.25 7.47 10.51
C THR A 126 -7.66 8.93 10.37
N GLU A 127 -6.80 9.81 9.83
CA GLU A 127 -7.04 11.26 9.81
C GLU A 127 -7.36 11.79 8.40
N LEU A 128 -6.95 11.08 7.35
CA LEU A 128 -7.03 11.58 5.97
C LEU A 128 -8.21 11.04 5.16
N GLY A 129 -9.07 10.19 5.76
CA GLY A 129 -10.19 9.57 5.06
C GLY A 129 -9.77 8.60 3.94
N ASN A 130 -8.65 7.93 4.15
CA ASN A 130 -8.10 6.94 3.23
C ASN A 130 -7.83 5.63 3.98
N ASP A 131 -7.94 4.51 3.28
CA ASP A 131 -7.58 3.18 3.75
C ASP A 131 -6.40 2.64 2.97
N PHE A 132 -5.66 1.71 3.58
CA PHE A 132 -4.50 1.07 2.98
C PHE A 132 -4.81 -0.38 2.62
N GLY A 133 -4.38 -0.78 1.44
CA GLY A 133 -4.36 -2.16 1.02
C GLY A 133 -3.17 -2.94 1.61
N PRO A 134 -3.02 -4.22 1.19
CA PRO A 134 -1.91 -5.04 1.65
C PRO A 134 -0.56 -4.41 1.33
N THR A 135 0.38 -4.54 2.26
CA THR A 135 1.76 -4.05 2.05
C THR A 135 2.41 -4.83 0.91
N THR A 136 2.78 -4.12 -0.15
CA THR A 136 3.46 -4.67 -1.33
C THR A 136 4.98 -4.64 -1.22
N TYR A 137 5.51 -3.79 -0.33
CA TYR A 137 6.94 -3.72 -0.05
C TYR A 137 7.19 -3.24 1.39
N TYR A 138 7.94 -4.01 2.16
CA TYR A 138 8.40 -3.64 3.49
C TYR A 138 9.74 -2.94 3.39
N ASP A 139 9.78 -1.66 3.72
CA ASP A 139 10.94 -0.81 3.66
C ASP A 139 11.29 -0.21 5.03
N GLY A 140 12.30 0.63 5.04
CA GLY A 140 12.70 1.44 6.17
C GLY A 140 13.64 2.55 5.73
N GLN A 141 13.54 3.69 6.40
CA GLN A 141 14.34 4.87 6.06
C GLN A 141 15.80 4.69 6.43
N GLN A 142 16.67 5.14 5.54
CA GLN A 142 18.11 5.25 5.74
C GLN A 142 18.61 6.60 5.20
N LEU A 143 19.90 6.84 5.31
CA LEU A 143 20.58 7.99 4.74
C LEU A 143 21.64 7.52 3.74
N MET A 144 21.97 8.38 2.79
CA MET A 144 23.07 8.15 1.85
C MET A 144 23.99 9.36 1.83
N GLY A 145 25.30 9.09 1.93
CA GLY A 145 26.35 10.10 1.92
C GLY A 145 27.59 9.60 1.19
N ARG A 146 28.57 10.50 0.96
CA ARG A 146 29.77 10.17 0.23
C ARG A 146 30.80 9.50 1.15
N ASN A 147 31.46 8.44 0.64
CA ASN A 147 32.57 7.79 1.33
C ASN A 147 33.76 8.77 1.50
N SER A 148 33.96 9.69 0.56
CA SER A 148 34.99 10.73 0.63
C SER A 148 34.85 11.67 1.82
N ASP A 149 33.63 11.83 2.34
CA ASP A 149 33.30 12.68 3.50
C ASP A 149 33.43 11.92 4.83
N GLY A 150 34.00 10.69 4.80
CA GLY A 150 34.23 9.85 5.95
C GLY A 150 33.03 9.02 6.37
N LEU A 151 31.96 9.01 5.55
CA LEU A 151 30.75 8.23 5.81
C LEU A 151 30.90 6.80 5.30
N SER A 152 30.26 5.86 5.98
CA SER A 152 30.30 4.43 5.67
C SER A 152 29.02 3.73 6.11
N ALA A 153 28.85 2.47 5.75
CA ALA A 153 27.71 1.67 6.20
C ALA A 153 27.63 1.49 7.74
N SER A 154 28.72 1.77 8.47
CA SER A 154 28.75 1.75 9.93
C SER A 154 28.44 3.10 10.58
N SER A 155 28.26 4.16 9.78
CA SER A 155 27.86 5.48 10.28
C SER A 155 26.47 5.45 10.89
N THR A 156 26.23 6.37 11.82
CA THR A 156 25.01 6.48 12.62
C THR A 156 24.43 7.88 12.56
N LEU A 157 23.28 8.11 13.17
CA LEU A 157 22.69 9.46 13.27
C LEU A 157 23.53 10.44 14.12
N LYS A 158 24.54 9.97 14.86
CA LYS A 158 25.48 10.88 15.57
C LYS A 158 26.51 11.49 14.63
N ASP A 159 26.81 10.79 13.54
CA ASP A 159 27.84 11.19 12.59
C ASP A 159 27.35 12.26 11.60
N ILE A 160 26.06 12.65 11.68
CA ILE A 160 25.46 13.67 10.80
C ILE A 160 25.36 15.05 11.44
N ASP A 161 25.94 15.25 12.60
CA ASP A 161 25.90 16.55 13.30
C ASP A 161 26.51 17.68 12.46
N GLY A 162 25.79 18.77 12.32
CA GLY A 162 26.19 19.93 11.51
C GLY A 162 26.02 19.76 9.99
N LEU A 163 25.50 18.63 9.50
CA LEU A 163 25.38 18.35 8.07
C LEU A 163 24.04 18.81 7.49
N ARG A 164 24.06 19.13 6.19
CA ARG A 164 22.86 19.44 5.37
C ARG A 164 22.26 18.13 4.84
N VAL A 165 21.00 17.90 5.16
CA VAL A 165 20.27 16.68 4.78
C VAL A 165 19.10 17.03 3.86
N CYS A 166 19.12 16.53 2.63
CA CYS A 166 18.03 16.70 1.68
C CYS A 166 17.00 15.56 1.75
N THR A 167 15.71 15.90 1.69
CA THR A 167 14.59 14.94 1.60
C THR A 167 13.36 15.57 0.95
N ASN A 168 12.34 14.76 0.65
CA ASN A 168 11.05 15.27 0.15
C ASN A 168 10.20 15.88 1.28
N ALA A 169 9.59 17.01 1.00
CA ALA A 169 8.55 17.60 1.83
C ALA A 169 7.29 16.70 1.92
N GLY A 170 6.58 16.74 3.05
CA GLY A 170 5.32 16.03 3.28
C GLY A 170 5.46 14.52 3.42
N THR A 171 6.65 14.03 3.77
CA THR A 171 6.96 12.60 3.89
C THR A 171 7.11 12.14 5.33
N THR A 172 6.99 10.81 5.55
CA THR A 172 7.41 10.17 6.80
C THR A 172 8.90 10.38 7.02
N THR A 173 9.70 10.36 5.95
CA THR A 173 11.15 10.48 6.01
C THR A 173 11.61 11.86 6.48
N GLU A 174 10.90 12.94 6.12
CA GLU A 174 11.12 14.28 6.68
C GLU A 174 10.90 14.31 8.20
N LYS A 175 9.81 13.72 8.68
CA LYS A 175 9.48 13.65 10.10
C LYS A 175 10.47 12.79 10.87
N ASN A 176 10.76 11.60 10.35
CA ASN A 176 11.64 10.63 11.01
C ASN A 176 13.07 11.13 11.14
N ILE A 177 13.64 11.77 10.10
CA ILE A 177 15.01 12.31 10.20
C ILE A 177 15.08 13.48 11.19
N THR A 178 14.06 14.33 11.22
CA THR A 178 14.00 15.44 12.18
C THR A 178 13.99 14.93 13.62
N GLU A 179 13.16 13.93 13.90
CA GLU A 179 13.07 13.35 15.24
C GLU A 179 14.32 12.50 15.57
N GLY A 180 14.78 11.68 14.64
CA GLY A 180 15.92 10.79 14.81
C GLY A 180 17.21 11.56 15.08
N ALA A 181 17.49 12.63 14.34
CA ALA A 181 18.64 13.50 14.57
C ALA A 181 18.58 14.15 15.95
N ARG A 182 17.42 14.71 16.33
CA ARG A 182 17.21 15.27 17.67
C ARG A 182 17.45 14.28 18.79
N LEU A 183 16.97 13.04 18.66
CA LEU A 183 17.16 11.96 19.64
C LEU A 183 18.62 11.51 19.72
N ALA A 184 19.34 11.53 18.59
CA ALA A 184 20.76 11.22 18.54
C ALA A 184 21.64 12.36 19.08
N GLY A 185 21.08 13.55 19.31
CA GLY A 185 21.80 14.74 19.71
C GLY A 185 22.56 15.43 18.57
N ALA A 186 22.16 15.16 17.31
CA ALA A 186 22.73 15.76 16.11
C ALA A 186 21.89 16.97 15.67
N ALA A 187 22.52 18.11 15.45
CA ALA A 187 21.92 19.29 14.85
C ALA A 187 22.14 19.23 13.34
N ILE A 188 21.06 19.10 12.57
CA ILE A 188 21.11 19.05 11.10
C ILE A 188 20.47 20.30 10.48
N GLU A 189 20.92 20.65 9.28
CA GLU A 189 20.21 21.57 8.41
C GLU A 189 19.36 20.76 7.43
N LEU A 190 18.04 20.74 7.66
CA LEU A 190 17.11 20.01 6.80
C LEU A 190 16.74 20.86 5.58
N VAL A 191 16.98 20.31 4.38
CA VAL A 191 16.63 20.91 3.09
C VAL A 191 15.51 20.08 2.46
N THR A 192 14.31 20.62 2.41
CA THR A 192 13.17 19.92 1.80
C THR A 192 12.98 20.35 0.34
N VAL A 193 12.62 19.36 -0.49
CA VAL A 193 12.35 19.53 -1.93
C VAL A 193 11.01 18.88 -2.29
N GLU A 194 10.45 19.21 -3.45
CA GLU A 194 9.18 18.64 -3.88
C GLU A 194 9.35 17.20 -4.43
N ALA A 195 10.39 16.95 -5.21
CA ALA A 195 10.66 15.65 -5.82
C ALA A 195 12.06 15.14 -5.50
N PHE A 196 12.20 13.82 -5.27
CA PHE A 196 13.48 13.24 -4.86
C PHE A 196 14.62 13.41 -5.90
N PRO A 197 14.40 13.43 -7.22
CA PRO A 197 15.43 13.80 -8.16
C PRO A 197 16.10 15.14 -7.88
N GLU A 198 15.37 16.14 -7.39
CA GLU A 198 15.93 17.44 -6.97
C GLU A 198 16.88 17.28 -5.76
N ALA A 199 16.50 16.44 -4.77
CA ALA A 199 17.40 16.12 -3.65
C ALA A 199 18.70 15.48 -4.16
N MET A 200 18.61 14.58 -5.13
CA MET A 200 19.76 13.92 -5.74
C MET A 200 20.66 14.92 -6.49
N GLU A 201 20.08 15.85 -7.25
CA GLU A 201 20.87 16.91 -7.92
C GLU A 201 21.61 17.80 -6.92
N LYS A 202 20.92 18.23 -5.84
CA LYS A 202 21.54 19.01 -4.76
C LYS A 202 22.66 18.22 -4.05
N PHE A 203 22.44 16.94 -3.83
CA PHE A 203 23.47 16.06 -3.28
C PHE A 203 24.68 15.94 -4.20
N LYS A 204 24.48 15.69 -5.50
CA LYS A 204 25.58 15.62 -6.48
C LYS A 204 26.33 16.93 -6.62
N ALA A 205 25.64 18.07 -6.55
CA ALA A 205 26.24 19.40 -6.57
C ALA A 205 26.99 19.79 -5.29
N GLY A 206 26.86 19.01 -4.20
CA GLY A 206 27.44 19.34 -2.89
C GLY A 206 26.66 20.41 -2.13
N GLU A 207 25.43 20.73 -2.56
CA GLU A 207 24.51 21.60 -1.83
C GLU A 207 23.91 20.91 -0.62
N CYS A 208 23.78 19.56 -0.67
CA CYS A 208 23.50 18.70 0.47
C CYS A 208 24.67 17.74 0.71
N ASP A 209 24.95 17.47 1.97
CA ASP A 209 25.98 16.52 2.38
C ASP A 209 25.41 15.10 2.37
N LEU A 210 24.09 14.98 2.61
CA LEU A 210 23.34 13.74 2.68
C LEU A 210 22.01 13.86 1.96
N VAL A 211 21.49 12.71 1.51
CA VAL A 211 20.07 12.53 1.17
C VAL A 211 19.47 11.44 2.05
N THR A 212 18.18 11.56 2.33
CA THR A 212 17.43 10.55 3.08
C THR A 212 16.06 10.29 2.47
N THR A 213 15.72 9.03 2.36
CA THR A 213 14.43 8.49 1.95
C THR A 213 14.37 7.02 2.36
N ASP A 214 13.39 6.27 1.87
CA ASP A 214 13.32 4.81 2.00
C ASP A 214 14.61 4.17 1.48
N GLY A 215 15.08 3.13 2.15
CA GLY A 215 16.33 2.45 1.82
C GLY A 215 16.34 1.92 0.39
N SER A 216 15.20 1.39 -0.08
CA SER A 216 15.04 0.94 -1.47
C SER A 216 15.27 2.08 -2.48
N GLY A 217 14.75 3.27 -2.20
CA GLY A 217 14.93 4.45 -3.02
C GLY A 217 16.41 4.89 -3.08
N LEU A 218 17.13 4.80 -1.96
CA LEU A 218 18.58 5.08 -1.92
C LEU A 218 19.37 4.06 -2.73
N VAL A 219 19.06 2.77 -2.58
CA VAL A 219 19.70 1.69 -3.34
C VAL A 219 19.47 1.87 -4.83
N GLY A 220 18.22 2.14 -5.24
CA GLY A 220 17.86 2.37 -6.64
C GLY A 220 18.58 3.55 -7.25
N ASN A 221 18.60 4.70 -6.57
CA ASN A 221 19.30 5.89 -7.06
C ASN A 221 20.81 5.70 -7.10
N ARG A 222 21.41 5.06 -6.10
CA ARG A 222 22.85 4.73 -6.10
C ARG A 222 23.22 3.83 -7.28
N ALA A 223 22.38 2.84 -7.57
CA ALA A 223 22.58 1.95 -8.72
C ALA A 223 22.46 2.71 -10.06
N LYS A 224 21.43 3.54 -10.20
CA LYS A 224 21.19 4.36 -11.39
C LYS A 224 22.35 5.32 -11.71
N GLU A 225 22.94 5.92 -10.67
CA GLU A 225 24.09 6.83 -10.79
C GLU A 225 25.44 6.10 -10.92
N GLY A 226 25.47 4.76 -10.81
CA GLY A 226 26.70 3.97 -10.88
C GLY A 226 27.65 4.19 -9.70
N ALA A 227 27.13 4.71 -8.57
CA ALA A 227 27.92 5.17 -7.41
C ALA A 227 28.02 4.12 -6.28
N LEU A 228 28.01 2.83 -6.61
CA LEU A 228 28.00 1.73 -5.66
C LEU A 228 29.20 1.76 -4.69
N ASN A 229 30.34 2.23 -5.16
CA ASN A 229 31.57 2.31 -4.36
C ASN A 229 31.85 3.71 -3.79
N ASP A 230 31.08 4.73 -4.20
CA ASP A 230 31.34 6.12 -3.85
C ASP A 230 30.42 6.62 -2.75
N TRP A 231 29.21 6.03 -2.65
CA TRP A 231 28.20 6.43 -1.68
C TRP A 231 27.84 5.30 -0.72
N ALA A 232 27.87 5.60 0.56
CA ALA A 232 27.43 4.71 1.63
C ALA A 232 25.96 4.94 1.97
N ILE A 233 25.21 3.85 2.17
CA ILE A 233 23.87 3.87 2.76
C ILE A 233 24.01 3.41 4.21
N PHE A 234 23.46 4.19 5.13
CA PHE A 234 23.56 3.98 6.57
C PHE A 234 22.33 4.56 7.32
N PRO A 235 22.15 4.21 8.61
CA PRO A 235 22.80 3.13 9.33
C PRO A 235 22.40 1.76 8.73
N ALA A 236 23.12 0.70 9.07
CA ALA A 236 22.82 -0.65 8.57
C ALA A 236 21.40 -1.13 8.92
N SER A 237 20.90 -0.75 10.11
CA SER A 237 19.50 -0.93 10.47
C SER A 237 18.71 0.34 10.13
N PRO A 238 17.61 0.26 9.40
CA PRO A 238 16.77 1.42 9.12
C PRO A 238 16.30 2.15 10.38
N ILE A 239 16.11 3.46 10.27
CA ILE A 239 15.66 4.31 11.38
C ILE A 239 14.14 4.33 11.56
N SER A 240 13.40 3.73 10.64
CA SER A 240 11.95 3.62 10.69
C SER A 240 11.46 2.31 10.07
N LYS A 241 10.16 2.06 10.20
CA LYS A 241 9.41 1.05 9.45
C LYS A 241 8.57 1.76 8.40
N GLU A 242 8.71 1.37 7.16
CA GLU A 242 7.97 1.95 6.02
C GLU A 242 7.27 0.81 5.25
N PRO A 243 6.10 0.31 5.76
CA PRO A 243 5.28 -0.61 4.99
C PRO A 243 4.58 0.16 3.87
N LEU A 244 4.92 -0.14 2.63
CA LEU A 244 4.42 0.53 1.44
C LEU A 244 3.30 -0.29 0.80
N GLY A 245 2.21 0.37 0.42
CA GLY A 245 1.08 -0.31 -0.21
C GLY A 245 0.15 0.62 -0.97
N PRO A 246 -0.85 0.06 -1.66
CA PRO A 246 -1.92 0.81 -2.30
C PRO A 246 -2.73 1.59 -1.27
N VAL A 247 -3.26 2.74 -1.69
CA VAL A 247 -4.14 3.59 -0.87
C VAL A 247 -5.38 3.95 -1.69
N TYR A 248 -6.53 3.93 -1.06
CA TYR A 248 -7.82 4.27 -1.65
C TYR A 248 -8.69 5.04 -0.66
N ARG A 249 -9.77 5.65 -1.13
CA ARG A 249 -10.70 6.39 -0.25
C ARG A 249 -11.41 5.43 0.70
N SER A 250 -11.62 5.85 1.95
CA SER A 250 -12.39 5.11 2.96
C SER A 250 -13.87 5.02 2.58
N ASN A 251 -14.59 4.12 3.25
CA ASN A 251 -16.03 3.90 3.11
C ASN A 251 -16.47 3.34 1.74
N ASP A 252 -15.58 2.70 0.99
CA ASP A 252 -15.89 1.94 -0.21
C ASP A 252 -15.32 0.52 -0.05
N SER A 253 -16.07 -0.34 0.64
CA SER A 253 -15.63 -1.70 0.96
C SER A 253 -15.49 -2.58 -0.27
N GLN A 254 -16.33 -2.38 -1.30
CA GLN A 254 -16.22 -3.11 -2.55
C GLN A 254 -14.91 -2.76 -3.28
N TRP A 255 -14.57 -1.47 -3.35
CA TRP A 255 -13.32 -1.03 -3.93
C TRP A 255 -12.10 -1.55 -3.15
N ALA A 256 -12.18 -1.50 -1.82
CA ALA A 256 -11.17 -2.06 -0.93
C ALA A 256 -10.95 -3.55 -1.21
N ASP A 257 -12.02 -4.34 -1.31
CA ASP A 257 -11.93 -5.77 -1.62
C ASP A 257 -11.28 -6.02 -2.98
N ILE A 258 -11.64 -5.27 -4.01
CA ILE A 258 -11.04 -5.39 -5.35
C ILE A 258 -9.53 -5.14 -5.32
N VAL A 259 -9.11 -4.06 -4.70
CA VAL A 259 -7.68 -3.71 -4.60
C VAL A 259 -6.93 -4.74 -3.75
N ASN A 260 -7.46 -5.08 -2.58
CA ASN A 260 -6.83 -6.01 -1.65
C ASN A 260 -6.69 -7.41 -2.24
N TRP A 261 -7.76 -7.96 -2.81
CA TRP A 261 -7.73 -9.30 -3.40
C TRP A 261 -6.92 -9.35 -4.70
N THR A 262 -6.80 -8.25 -5.44
CA THR A 262 -5.87 -8.17 -6.56
C THR A 262 -4.42 -8.34 -6.08
N VAL A 263 -4.03 -7.66 -4.99
CA VAL A 263 -2.69 -7.82 -4.39
C VAL A 263 -2.51 -9.24 -3.84
N TYR A 264 -3.46 -9.72 -3.03
CA TYR A 264 -3.40 -11.07 -2.44
C TYR A 264 -3.36 -12.17 -3.50
N ALA A 265 -4.04 -11.99 -4.63
CA ALA A 265 -3.99 -12.97 -5.72
C ALA A 265 -2.56 -13.16 -6.24
N THR A 266 -1.75 -12.09 -6.29
CA THR A 266 -0.34 -12.21 -6.68
C THR A 266 0.50 -12.96 -5.64
N PHE A 267 0.21 -12.75 -4.34
CA PHE A 267 0.89 -13.45 -3.24
C PHE A 267 0.53 -14.93 -3.21
N ILE A 268 -0.76 -15.26 -3.32
CA ILE A 268 -1.24 -16.65 -3.34
C ILE A 268 -0.69 -17.37 -4.56
N ALA A 269 -0.72 -16.75 -5.74
CA ALA A 269 -0.18 -17.34 -6.96
C ALA A 269 1.33 -17.65 -6.84
N ASP A 270 2.08 -16.79 -6.17
CA ASP A 270 3.49 -17.01 -5.85
C ASP A 270 3.69 -18.21 -4.91
N GLU A 271 2.90 -18.30 -3.82
CA GLU A 271 2.93 -19.43 -2.89
C GLU A 271 2.67 -20.79 -3.57
N TYR A 272 1.83 -20.82 -4.60
CA TYR A 272 1.52 -22.01 -5.38
C TYR A 272 2.44 -22.20 -6.61
N GLY A 273 3.39 -21.29 -6.84
CA GLY A 273 4.27 -21.32 -8.01
C GLY A 273 3.54 -21.13 -9.34
N VAL A 274 2.42 -20.40 -9.32
CA VAL A 274 1.64 -20.06 -10.52
C VAL A 274 2.07 -18.70 -11.01
N GLY A 275 2.55 -18.61 -12.24
CA GLY A 275 2.99 -17.38 -12.88
C GLY A 275 2.56 -17.33 -14.34
N ARG A 276 3.01 -16.30 -15.05
CA ARG A 276 2.67 -16.05 -16.45
C ARG A 276 2.94 -17.25 -17.37
N ALA A 277 3.98 -18.00 -17.07
CA ALA A 277 4.43 -19.11 -17.92
C ALA A 277 3.55 -20.36 -17.81
N ASN A 278 2.90 -20.59 -16.67
CA ASN A 278 2.19 -21.84 -16.39
C ASN A 278 0.71 -21.68 -15.99
N VAL A 279 0.20 -20.45 -15.85
CA VAL A 279 -1.19 -20.19 -15.47
C VAL A 279 -2.22 -20.86 -16.41
N ASP A 280 -1.90 -21.09 -17.68
CA ASP A 280 -2.79 -21.78 -18.64
C ASP A 280 -2.82 -23.29 -18.45
N SER A 281 -1.76 -23.87 -17.90
CA SER A 281 -1.54 -25.33 -17.82
C SER A 281 -1.46 -25.86 -16.39
N PHE A 282 -1.70 -25.01 -15.39
CA PHE A 282 -1.67 -25.41 -13.98
C PHE A 282 -2.81 -26.37 -13.67
N ASP A 283 -2.56 -27.35 -12.81
CA ASP A 283 -3.57 -28.35 -12.40
C ASP A 283 -4.47 -27.77 -11.30
N TYR A 284 -5.53 -27.10 -11.74
CA TYR A 284 -6.52 -26.47 -10.85
C TYR A 284 -7.40 -27.51 -10.15
N ASP A 285 -7.60 -28.70 -10.70
CA ASP A 285 -8.39 -29.76 -10.08
C ASP A 285 -7.68 -30.33 -8.86
N ALA A 286 -6.36 -30.45 -8.94
CA ALA A 286 -5.54 -30.84 -7.78
C ALA A 286 -5.37 -29.71 -6.75
N ASN A 287 -5.64 -28.47 -7.13
CA ASN A 287 -5.46 -27.27 -6.30
C ASN A 287 -6.73 -26.41 -6.28
N PRO A 288 -7.79 -26.82 -5.56
CA PRO A 288 -9.10 -26.15 -5.61
C PRO A 288 -9.08 -24.67 -5.18
N GLU A 289 -8.19 -24.27 -4.27
CA GLU A 289 -8.05 -22.87 -3.86
C GLU A 289 -7.58 -22.01 -5.05
N MET A 290 -6.55 -22.46 -5.76
CA MET A 290 -6.12 -21.79 -6.97
C MET A 290 -7.17 -21.84 -8.08
N GLY A 291 -7.93 -22.96 -8.18
CA GLY A 291 -9.05 -23.07 -9.12
C GLY A 291 -10.12 -21.98 -8.87
N ARG A 292 -10.52 -21.78 -7.63
CA ARG A 292 -11.47 -20.71 -7.26
C ARG A 292 -10.88 -19.31 -7.53
N LEU A 293 -9.64 -19.08 -7.10
CA LEU A 293 -8.96 -17.79 -7.29
C LEU A 293 -8.84 -17.43 -8.78
N MET A 294 -8.62 -18.41 -9.65
CA MET A 294 -8.47 -18.21 -11.09
C MET A 294 -9.80 -18.33 -11.87
N GLY A 295 -10.94 -18.48 -11.17
CA GLY A 295 -12.25 -18.61 -11.80
C GLY A 295 -12.44 -19.88 -12.62
N LYS A 296 -11.71 -20.96 -12.29
CA LYS A 296 -11.77 -22.25 -13.02
C LYS A 296 -12.73 -23.24 -12.36
N ASN A 297 -12.88 -23.18 -11.04
CA ASN A 297 -13.70 -24.10 -10.24
C ASN A 297 -14.67 -23.29 -9.38
N ASP A 298 -15.96 -23.26 -9.72
CA ASP A 298 -17.04 -22.64 -8.94
C ASP A 298 -16.67 -21.26 -8.35
N GLY A 299 -16.03 -20.41 -9.16
CA GLY A 299 -15.46 -19.14 -8.74
C GLY A 299 -16.49 -18.03 -8.70
N GLU A 300 -17.31 -17.96 -7.66
CA GLU A 300 -18.20 -16.83 -7.43
C GLU A 300 -17.52 -15.68 -6.66
N LEU A 301 -16.32 -15.89 -6.08
CA LEU A 301 -15.63 -14.91 -5.23
C LEU A 301 -15.38 -13.59 -5.95
N GLN A 302 -14.99 -13.63 -7.22
CA GLN A 302 -14.74 -12.43 -8.03
C GLN A 302 -16.04 -11.74 -8.43
N THR A 303 -17.10 -12.52 -8.73
CA THR A 303 -18.37 -11.98 -9.21
C THR A 303 -19.14 -11.24 -8.11
N VAL A 304 -19.02 -11.64 -6.85
CA VAL A 304 -19.60 -10.89 -5.71
C VAL A 304 -18.90 -9.56 -5.48
N MET A 305 -17.67 -9.38 -5.96
CA MET A 305 -16.98 -8.09 -5.97
C MET A 305 -17.32 -7.23 -7.19
N GLY A 306 -18.18 -7.71 -8.12
CA GLY A 306 -18.50 -7.02 -9.36
C GLY A 306 -17.48 -7.19 -10.49
N LEU A 307 -16.59 -8.19 -10.38
CA LEU A 307 -15.57 -8.51 -11.37
C LEU A 307 -15.99 -9.73 -12.22
N SER A 308 -15.32 -9.96 -13.35
CA SER A 308 -15.44 -11.22 -14.08
C SER A 308 -14.84 -12.38 -13.28
N ALA A 309 -15.36 -13.60 -13.50
CA ALA A 309 -14.88 -14.79 -12.79
C ALA A 309 -13.37 -15.04 -12.99
N ASP A 310 -12.83 -14.66 -14.15
CA ASP A 310 -11.43 -14.82 -14.53
C ASP A 310 -10.56 -13.58 -14.22
N ALA A 311 -11.05 -12.65 -13.39
CA ALA A 311 -10.35 -11.41 -13.06
C ALA A 311 -8.91 -11.64 -12.61
N PHE A 312 -8.69 -12.51 -11.63
CA PHE A 312 -7.34 -12.77 -11.11
C PHE A 312 -6.49 -13.66 -12.02
N TYR A 313 -7.12 -14.53 -12.84
CA TYR A 313 -6.41 -15.17 -13.94
C TYR A 313 -5.81 -14.13 -14.89
N ASN A 314 -6.58 -13.10 -15.26
CA ASN A 314 -6.10 -12.00 -16.10
C ASN A 314 -4.95 -11.25 -15.46
N VAL A 315 -4.98 -11.02 -14.15
CA VAL A 315 -3.87 -10.43 -13.39
C VAL A 315 -2.60 -11.27 -13.55
N ILE A 316 -2.66 -12.56 -13.20
CA ILE A 316 -1.48 -13.43 -13.25
C ILE A 316 -1.00 -13.62 -14.69
N LYS A 317 -1.91 -13.76 -15.64
CA LYS A 317 -1.55 -13.95 -17.06
C LYS A 317 -0.81 -12.76 -17.65
N GLN A 318 -1.21 -11.54 -17.30
CA GLN A 318 -0.70 -10.32 -17.94
C GLN A 318 0.43 -9.69 -17.12
N ILE A 319 0.33 -9.67 -15.80
CA ILE A 319 1.29 -8.99 -14.93
C ILE A 319 2.25 -9.99 -14.26
N GLY A 320 1.72 -11.10 -13.74
CA GLY A 320 2.48 -12.12 -13.04
C GLY A 320 2.10 -12.29 -11.57
N ASN A 321 2.77 -13.22 -10.91
CA ASN A 321 2.71 -13.37 -9.46
C ASN A 321 3.67 -12.38 -8.76
N TYR A 322 3.68 -12.39 -7.43
CA TYR A 322 4.49 -11.43 -6.65
C TYR A 322 6.00 -11.56 -6.95
N ASP A 323 6.52 -12.78 -7.09
CA ASP A 323 7.94 -12.97 -7.40
C ASP A 323 8.31 -12.42 -8.78
N GLU A 324 7.46 -12.65 -9.79
CA GLU A 324 7.68 -12.10 -11.14
C GLU A 324 7.64 -10.57 -11.13
N ILE A 325 6.68 -9.96 -10.41
CA ILE A 325 6.55 -8.51 -10.23
C ILE A 325 7.79 -7.95 -9.50
N TYR A 326 8.16 -8.56 -8.38
CA TYR A 326 9.30 -8.15 -7.57
C TYR A 326 10.61 -8.25 -8.36
N SER A 327 10.90 -9.44 -8.87
CA SER A 327 12.17 -9.76 -9.53
C SER A 327 12.41 -8.93 -10.78
N LYS A 328 11.37 -8.65 -11.57
CA LYS A 328 11.43 -7.81 -12.76
C LYS A 328 11.86 -6.37 -12.42
N ASN A 329 11.35 -5.81 -11.33
CA ASN A 329 11.51 -4.39 -11.03
C ASN A 329 12.68 -4.11 -10.06
N LEU A 330 12.88 -4.93 -9.05
CA LEU A 330 13.75 -4.65 -7.92
C LEU A 330 15.12 -5.32 -7.99
N ASN A 331 15.20 -6.55 -8.54
CA ASN A 331 16.48 -7.23 -8.70
C ASN A 331 17.49 -6.45 -9.56
N PRO A 332 17.10 -5.76 -10.65
CA PRO A 332 18.02 -4.99 -11.46
C PRO A 332 18.77 -3.87 -10.72
N VAL A 333 18.18 -3.34 -9.65
CA VAL A 333 18.82 -2.31 -8.81
C VAL A 333 19.53 -2.89 -7.58
N GLY A 334 19.55 -4.22 -7.43
CA GLY A 334 20.25 -4.91 -6.34
C GLY A 334 19.39 -5.11 -5.08
N LEU A 335 18.08 -5.02 -5.19
CA LEU A 335 17.13 -5.33 -4.12
C LEU A 335 16.60 -6.74 -4.33
N TYR A 336 17.07 -7.69 -3.52
CA TYR A 336 16.69 -9.09 -3.60
C TYR A 336 15.69 -9.44 -2.51
N ARG A 337 14.74 -10.32 -2.85
CA ARG A 337 13.68 -10.77 -1.96
C ARG A 337 14.18 -11.74 -0.90
N GLU A 338 15.11 -12.63 -1.28
CA GLU A 338 15.65 -13.68 -0.41
C GLU A 338 16.29 -13.09 0.87
N GLY A 339 15.89 -13.61 2.03
CA GLY A 339 16.40 -13.19 3.33
C GLY A 339 15.95 -11.81 3.79
N SER A 340 15.06 -11.15 3.05
CA SER A 340 14.49 -9.85 3.40
C SER A 340 13.10 -9.97 4.03
N ALA A 341 12.56 -8.86 4.56
CA ALA A 341 11.17 -8.78 4.99
C ALA A 341 10.16 -9.03 3.85
N ASN A 342 10.59 -8.86 2.60
CA ASN A 342 9.80 -9.05 1.41
C ASN A 342 9.79 -10.51 0.89
N ALA A 343 10.47 -11.44 1.57
CA ALA A 343 10.34 -12.87 1.32
C ALA A 343 8.94 -13.36 1.71
N PRO A 344 8.45 -14.49 1.17
CA PRO A 344 7.20 -15.07 1.59
C PRO A 344 7.26 -15.51 3.06
N TRP A 345 6.12 -15.56 3.73
CA TRP A 345 6.03 -15.99 5.14
C TRP A 345 6.61 -17.39 5.36
N THR A 346 6.54 -18.28 4.37
CA THR A 346 7.10 -19.64 4.39
C THR A 346 8.63 -19.64 4.46
N GLU A 347 9.28 -18.54 4.08
CA GLU A 347 10.73 -18.33 4.10
C GLU A 347 11.16 -17.33 5.20
N GLY A 348 10.24 -17.00 6.11
CA GLY A 348 10.51 -16.11 7.25
C GLY A 348 10.33 -14.62 6.95
N GLY A 349 9.81 -14.25 5.78
CA GLY A 349 9.43 -12.88 5.44
C GLY A 349 8.04 -12.50 5.95
N LEU A 350 7.55 -11.36 5.50
CA LEU A 350 6.27 -10.77 5.91
C LEU A 350 5.21 -10.78 4.81
N ILE A 351 5.54 -11.24 3.61
CA ILE A 351 4.56 -11.35 2.52
C ILE A 351 3.64 -12.53 2.83
N TYR A 352 2.38 -12.21 3.10
CA TYR A 352 1.35 -13.15 3.55
C TYR A 352 0.00 -12.76 2.97
N ALA A 353 -0.79 -13.74 2.55
CA ALA A 353 -2.16 -13.55 2.09
C ALA A 353 -3.15 -14.40 2.90
N PRO A 354 -4.39 -13.92 3.14
CA PRO A 354 -5.45 -14.76 3.64
C PRO A 354 -5.85 -15.81 2.58
N PRO A 355 -6.37 -16.98 2.97
CA PRO A 355 -6.75 -18.02 2.02
C PRO A 355 -7.99 -17.63 1.19
N ALA A 356 -7.97 -17.94 -0.12
CA ALA A 356 -9.08 -17.70 -1.05
C ALA A 356 -10.13 -18.82 -0.96
N ARG A 357 -11.08 -18.73 0.00
CA ARG A 357 -12.13 -19.75 0.22
C ARG A 357 -13.39 -19.15 0.83
#